data_ddad16681001999586661abfba0ded2a
#
_entry.id   ddad16681001999586661abfba0ded2a
#
_cell.length_a   1.000
_cell.length_b   1.000
_cell.length_c   1.000
_cell.angle_alpha   90.00
_cell.angle_beta   90.00
_cell.angle_gamma   90.00
#
_symmetry.space_group_name_H-M   'P 1'
#
loop_
_entity.id
_entity.type
_entity.pdbx_description
1 polymer ?
#
loop_
_entity_poly.entity_id
_entity_poly.type
_entity_poly.pdbx_seq_one_letter_code
_entity_poly.pdbx_strand_id
1 'polypeptide(L)'
;GKLSRGLGDVYKRQNIYKGTISRVEPSLEAAFINFGRTRHGFLPFKEISPEIFSHTNKSSRDCLQSGKEIIVQVDKEERGNKGAALTTYLSLAGKYLVLLPKNPSTGGISRRIEGEDRVKAKKLMESLEIPEGMSVILRTSSLEASNESVKWDIEYLIQIYESVLETSIQKTAPFLIYQESSMMARLIRDYCDETIDEVFIDDKKFFDDFIGAKKLFMPHHKVKTEHHSDLTPIFSKHKIERQVQTVYKRNINLPSGGNIVIDSTEALVSIDVNSARSTKGSDIEDTAQNTNIEAAIEILTQLRLRDIGGLIVIDFIDMMSINSQKNVMRKVAEYAKKDKAKIQFARTVSYTHLTLPTSGGGG
;
A
#
# COMPACT_ATOMS: atom_id res chain seq x y z
N GLY A 1 16.92 -2.62 -9.43
CA GLY A 1 17.13 -2.23 -8.05
C GLY A 1 16.46 -3.23 -7.13
N LYS A 2 17.25 -3.98 -6.36
CA LYS A 2 16.75 -4.92 -5.35
C LYS A 2 15.82 -4.21 -4.38
N LEU A 3 14.53 -4.45 -4.44
CA LEU A 3 13.54 -4.12 -3.43
C LEU A 3 13.43 -5.29 -2.43
N SER A 4 14.54 -5.61 -1.76
CA SER A 4 14.50 -6.30 -0.49
C SER A 4 14.51 -5.23 0.59
N ARG A 5 13.37 -4.62 0.85
CA ARG A 5 13.17 -3.84 2.06
C ARG A 5 12.72 -4.82 3.12
N GLY A 6 13.64 -5.16 4.03
CA GLY A 6 13.29 -5.96 5.19
C GLY A 6 12.12 -5.34 5.94
N LEU A 7 11.23 -6.17 6.45
CA LEU A 7 10.06 -5.78 7.26
C LEU A 7 10.39 -4.75 8.35
N GLY A 8 11.63 -4.74 8.86
CA GLY A 8 12.10 -3.80 9.88
C GLY A 8 12.12 -2.33 9.46
N ASP A 9 12.38 -2.01 8.18
CA ASP A 9 12.46 -0.63 7.70
C ASP A 9 11.07 0.02 7.52
N VAL A 10 10.05 -0.80 7.31
CA VAL A 10 8.66 -0.33 7.20
C VAL A 10 8.09 0.05 8.56
N TYR A 11 8.58 -0.56 9.65
CA TYR A 11 8.06 -0.37 11.01
C TYR A 11 8.42 0.98 11.66
N LYS A 12 9.39 1.70 11.13
CA LYS A 12 9.90 2.94 11.74
C LYS A 12 9.42 4.21 11.04
N ARG A 13 8.82 4.07 9.85
CA ARG A 13 8.19 5.21 9.14
C ARG A 13 6.99 5.67 9.93
N GLN A 14 6.80 6.98 9.98
CA GLN A 14 5.71 7.67 10.69
C GLN A 14 5.83 7.69 12.23
N ASN A 15 6.88 7.12 12.83
CA ASN A 15 7.14 7.36 14.24
C ASN A 15 7.36 8.84 14.50
N ILE A 16 6.80 9.33 15.62
CA ILE A 16 6.89 10.74 16.02
C ILE A 16 7.84 10.86 17.20
N TYR A 17 8.77 11.78 17.08
CA TYR A 17 9.79 12.05 18.09
C TYR A 17 9.75 13.50 18.52
N LYS A 18 10.12 13.77 19.75
CA LYS A 18 10.60 15.08 20.18
C LYS A 18 12.12 15.08 20.00
N GLY A 19 12.61 15.94 19.15
CA GLY A 19 14.04 16.08 18.86
C GLY A 19 14.55 17.46 19.22
N THR A 20 15.87 17.61 19.19
CA THR A 20 16.56 18.89 19.39
C THR A 20 17.31 19.26 18.11
N ILE A 21 17.17 20.51 17.69
CA ILE A 21 17.92 21.05 16.54
C ILE A 21 19.40 21.07 16.92
N SER A 22 20.19 20.24 16.27
CA SER A 22 21.66 20.20 16.50
C SER A 22 22.36 21.25 15.69
N ARG A 23 21.98 21.44 14.44
CA ARG A 23 22.63 22.33 13.49
C ARG A 23 21.65 22.79 12.42
N VAL A 24 21.75 24.02 12.01
CA VAL A 24 21.03 24.60 10.88
C VAL A 24 22.03 24.84 9.75
N GLU A 25 21.74 24.36 8.55
CA GLU A 25 22.57 24.49 7.36
C GLU A 25 21.81 25.21 6.24
N PRO A 26 21.92 26.54 6.18
CA PRO A 26 21.22 27.32 5.17
C PRO A 26 21.59 26.97 3.73
N SER A 27 22.85 26.53 3.50
CA SER A 27 23.32 26.10 2.19
C SER A 27 22.64 24.85 1.66
N LEU A 28 22.13 24.00 2.56
CA LEU A 28 21.37 22.79 2.25
C LEU A 28 19.86 23.01 2.39
N GLU A 29 19.41 24.20 2.73
CA GLU A 29 18.03 24.52 3.07
C GLU A 29 17.40 23.50 4.06
N ALA A 30 18.16 23.12 5.10
CA ALA A 30 17.78 22.08 6.04
C ALA A 30 18.34 22.30 7.45
N ALA A 31 17.74 21.62 8.40
CA ALA A 31 18.26 21.46 9.76
C ALA A 31 18.56 19.99 10.06
N PHE A 32 19.53 19.74 10.91
CA PHE A 32 19.84 18.42 11.44
C PHE A 32 19.27 18.30 12.86
N ILE A 33 18.53 17.23 13.09
CA ILE A 33 17.78 17.01 14.32
C ILE A 33 18.36 15.80 15.06
N ASN A 34 18.75 16.01 16.31
CA ASN A 34 18.99 14.90 17.23
C ASN A 34 17.63 14.42 17.76
N PHE A 35 17.18 13.24 17.35
CA PHE A 35 15.90 12.64 17.77
C PHE A 35 16.09 11.31 18.52
N GLY A 36 17.31 11.12 19.11
CA GLY A 36 17.61 9.98 19.97
C GLY A 36 18.12 8.74 19.22
N ARG A 37 18.54 8.91 17.95
CA ARG A 37 19.20 7.85 17.19
C ARG A 37 20.67 8.17 16.96
N THR A 38 21.44 7.17 16.56
CA THR A 38 22.89 7.29 16.30
C THR A 38 23.22 8.37 15.27
N ARG A 39 22.37 8.52 14.25
CA ARG A 39 22.51 9.55 13.22
C ARG A 39 21.44 10.62 13.38
N HIS A 40 21.83 11.87 13.20
CA HIS A 40 20.87 12.97 13.16
C HIS A 40 19.95 12.87 11.94
N GLY A 41 18.70 13.22 12.12
CA GLY A 41 17.72 13.29 11.05
C GLY A 41 17.88 14.56 10.23
N PHE A 42 17.54 14.49 8.96
CA PHE A 42 17.56 15.59 7.99
C PHE A 42 16.15 16.16 7.85
N LEU A 43 15.97 17.44 8.20
CA LEU A 43 14.72 18.17 8.13
C LEU A 43 14.84 19.31 7.12
N PRO A 44 14.33 19.15 5.88
CA PRO A 44 14.30 20.23 4.89
C PRO A 44 13.43 21.39 5.37
N PHE A 45 13.77 22.64 5.04
CA PHE A 45 12.97 23.81 5.44
C PHE A 45 11.55 23.77 4.89
N LYS A 46 11.35 23.23 3.70
CA LYS A 46 10.02 23.01 3.09
C LYS A 46 9.14 22.02 3.87
N GLU A 47 9.74 21.18 4.69
CA GLU A 47 9.06 20.20 5.55
C GLU A 47 8.77 20.76 6.95
N ILE A 48 8.92 22.06 7.15
CA ILE A 48 8.64 22.73 8.42
C ILE A 48 7.34 23.50 8.30
N SER A 49 6.38 23.16 9.16
CA SER A 49 5.09 23.84 9.21
C SER A 49 5.25 25.32 9.55
N PRO A 50 4.53 26.23 8.85
CA PRO A 50 4.56 27.67 9.12
C PRO A 50 4.20 28.04 10.56
N GLU A 51 3.39 27.24 11.24
CA GLU A 51 2.98 27.47 12.62
C GLU A 51 4.17 27.48 13.62
N ILE A 52 5.24 26.76 13.31
CA ILE A 52 6.45 26.77 14.14
C ILE A 52 7.07 28.16 14.15
N PHE A 53 6.77 28.97 13.15
CA PHE A 53 7.27 30.35 12.97
C PHE A 53 6.28 31.43 13.38
N SER A 54 5.00 31.10 13.56
CA SER A 54 3.91 32.08 13.74
C SER A 54 3.98 32.91 15.04
N HIS A 55 4.78 32.45 16.00
CA HIS A 55 4.95 33.18 17.28
C HIS A 55 6.11 34.21 17.27
N THR A 56 6.78 34.36 16.13
CA THR A 56 7.89 35.32 16.00
C THR A 56 7.80 36.05 14.67
N ASN A 57 7.85 37.38 14.69
CA ASN A 57 7.95 38.21 13.48
C ASN A 57 9.29 38.05 12.72
N LYS A 58 9.98 36.95 12.89
CA LYS A 58 11.28 36.65 12.29
C LYS A 58 11.12 35.73 11.09
N SER A 59 12.05 35.80 10.14
CA SER A 59 12.08 34.91 9.01
C SER A 59 12.21 33.45 9.45
N SER A 60 11.75 32.50 8.61
CA SER A 60 11.83 31.06 8.88
C SER A 60 13.24 30.60 9.29
N ARG A 61 14.28 31.27 8.79
CA ARG A 61 15.69 30.99 9.09
C ARG A 61 16.11 31.41 10.49
N ASP A 62 15.57 32.51 10.99
CA ASP A 62 15.93 33.07 12.29
C ASP A 62 15.24 32.39 13.47
N CYS A 63 14.20 31.60 13.18
CA CYS A 63 13.43 30.84 14.19
C CYS A 63 14.03 29.50 14.52
N LEU A 64 14.87 28.92 13.63
CA LEU A 64 15.54 27.65 13.82
C LEU A 64 16.89 27.87 14.50
N GLN A 65 16.92 27.74 15.81
CA GLN A 65 18.14 27.87 16.59
C GLN A 65 18.60 26.50 17.11
N SER A 66 19.92 26.26 17.11
CA SER A 66 20.51 25.09 17.74
C SER A 66 20.09 25.02 19.22
N GLY A 67 19.76 23.84 19.70
CA GLY A 67 19.27 23.60 21.06
C GLY A 67 17.74 23.68 21.21
N LYS A 68 16.99 24.23 20.23
CA LYS A 68 15.53 24.28 20.29
C LYS A 68 14.91 22.89 20.09
N GLU A 69 13.91 22.58 20.91
CA GLU A 69 13.15 21.33 20.79
C GLU A 69 12.10 21.44 19.68
N ILE A 70 11.87 20.34 18.97
CA ILE A 70 10.92 20.27 17.86
C ILE A 70 10.30 18.89 17.77
N ILE A 71 9.00 18.83 17.46
CA ILE A 71 8.30 17.58 17.18
C ILE A 71 8.49 17.25 15.70
N VAL A 72 8.97 16.04 15.42
CA VAL A 72 9.25 15.55 14.06
C VAL A 72 8.72 14.16 13.85
N GLN A 73 8.29 13.89 12.63
CA GLN A 73 7.88 12.57 12.16
C GLN A 73 8.89 12.05 11.14
N VAL A 74 9.16 10.74 11.17
CA VAL A 74 10.02 10.09 10.17
C VAL A 74 9.25 9.91 8.87
N ASP A 75 9.64 10.62 7.82
CA ASP A 75 9.11 10.44 6.46
C ASP A 75 9.82 9.28 5.75
N LYS A 76 11.15 9.27 5.82
CA LYS A 76 11.97 8.19 5.23
C LYS A 76 13.03 7.74 6.21
N GLU A 77 13.17 6.43 6.35
CA GLU A 77 14.23 5.83 7.17
C GLU A 77 15.63 6.08 6.62
N GLU A 78 16.60 5.92 7.49
CA GLU A 78 18.02 5.93 7.13
C GLU A 78 18.30 4.96 5.99
N ARG A 79 19.08 5.41 5.00
CA ARG A 79 19.44 4.58 3.86
C ARG A 79 20.90 4.81 3.48
N GLY A 80 21.70 3.76 3.56
CA GLY A 80 23.14 3.85 3.30
C GLY A 80 23.80 4.88 4.23
N ASN A 81 24.44 5.89 3.68
CA ASN A 81 25.09 6.97 4.43
C ASN A 81 24.19 8.16 4.76
N LYS A 82 22.90 8.13 4.36
CA LYS A 82 21.96 9.24 4.62
C LYS A 82 21.16 8.97 5.89
N GLY A 83 21.07 9.95 6.78
CA GLY A 83 20.19 9.93 7.94
C GLY A 83 18.71 9.92 7.53
N ALA A 84 17.83 9.66 8.50
CA ALA A 84 16.39 9.67 8.28
C ALA A 84 15.92 11.05 7.78
N ALA A 85 15.00 11.06 6.81
CA ALA A 85 14.30 12.29 6.42
C ALA A 85 13.13 12.53 7.39
N LEU A 86 13.06 13.74 7.90
CA LEU A 86 12.07 14.17 8.87
C LEU A 86 11.13 15.23 8.27
N THR A 87 9.94 15.31 8.83
CA THR A 87 8.96 16.36 8.57
C THR A 87 8.30 16.81 9.86
N THR A 88 7.84 18.05 9.92
CA THR A 88 6.99 18.54 11.01
C THR A 88 5.51 18.50 10.67
N TYR A 89 5.17 18.21 9.42
CA TYR A 89 3.81 17.93 9.00
C TYR A 89 3.41 16.53 9.44
N LEU A 90 2.81 16.44 10.62
CA LEU A 90 2.39 15.17 11.17
C LEU A 90 1.27 14.55 10.32
N SER A 91 1.32 13.24 10.17
CA SER A 91 0.28 12.45 9.52
C SER A 91 0.00 11.20 10.34
N LEU A 92 -1.25 10.97 10.69
CA LEU A 92 -1.69 9.81 11.46
C LEU A 92 -2.58 8.95 10.59
N ALA A 93 -2.12 7.73 10.30
CA ALA A 93 -2.83 6.82 9.42
C ALA A 93 -3.84 5.97 10.19
N GLY A 94 -5.13 6.20 9.94
CA GLY A 94 -6.22 5.35 10.35
C GLY A 94 -6.54 4.25 9.34
N LYS A 95 -7.63 3.55 9.58
CA LYS A 95 -8.14 2.53 8.67
C LYS A 95 -8.76 3.14 7.42
N TYR A 96 -9.63 4.12 7.60
CA TYR A 96 -10.45 4.72 6.54
C TYR A 96 -9.94 6.07 6.05
N LEU A 97 -9.14 6.74 6.87
CA LEU A 97 -8.59 8.06 6.54
C LEU A 97 -7.17 8.25 7.10
N VAL A 98 -6.51 9.31 6.64
CA VAL A 98 -5.27 9.83 7.22
C VAL A 98 -5.59 11.20 7.78
N LEU A 99 -5.36 11.41 9.07
CA LEU A 99 -5.47 12.70 9.71
C LEU A 99 -4.18 13.49 9.50
N LEU A 100 -4.31 14.75 9.09
CA LEU A 100 -3.23 15.72 8.90
C LEU A 100 -3.45 16.88 9.86
N PRO A 101 -2.96 16.77 11.10
CA PRO A 101 -3.02 17.86 12.05
C PRO A 101 -2.19 19.05 11.54
N LYS A 102 -2.69 20.27 11.75
CA LYS A 102 -1.99 21.51 11.37
C LYS A 102 -1.64 21.64 9.88
N ASN A 103 -2.43 21.03 9.01
CA ASN A 103 -2.25 21.15 7.56
C ASN A 103 -3.60 21.22 6.83
N PRO A 104 -4.36 22.32 7.01
CA PRO A 104 -5.74 22.42 6.49
C PRO A 104 -5.84 22.43 4.96
N SER A 105 -4.75 22.76 4.26
CA SER A 105 -4.76 22.90 2.79
C SER A 105 -4.47 21.60 2.02
N THR A 106 -4.08 20.52 2.70
CA THR A 106 -3.58 19.30 2.03
C THR A 106 -4.60 18.15 2.02
N GLY A 107 -5.74 18.31 2.69
CA GLY A 107 -6.81 17.31 2.75
C GLY A 107 -7.43 16.97 1.39
N GLY A 108 -8.11 15.84 1.32
CA GLY A 108 -8.78 15.44 0.10
C GLY A 108 -9.17 13.96 0.03
N ILE A 109 -9.25 13.46 -1.18
CA ILE A 109 -9.64 12.09 -1.49
C ILE A 109 -8.46 11.41 -2.18
N SER A 110 -8.16 10.17 -1.78
CA SER A 110 -7.10 9.36 -2.38
C SER A 110 -7.14 9.43 -3.92
N ARG A 111 -5.98 9.58 -4.54
CA ARG A 111 -5.84 9.59 -6.01
C ARG A 111 -6.22 8.28 -6.68
N ARG A 112 -6.41 7.21 -5.90
CA ARG A 112 -6.86 5.90 -6.38
C ARG A 112 -8.37 5.83 -6.54
N ILE A 113 -9.11 6.76 -5.95
CA ILE A 113 -10.58 6.82 -6.02
C ILE A 113 -10.94 7.66 -7.24
N GLU A 114 -11.55 7.04 -8.23
CA GLU A 114 -11.91 7.64 -9.53
C GLU A 114 -13.39 7.39 -9.85
N GLY A 115 -13.92 8.09 -10.85
CA GLY A 115 -15.27 7.88 -11.37
C GLY A 115 -16.37 8.11 -10.34
N GLU A 116 -17.36 7.23 -10.32
CA GLU A 116 -18.52 7.30 -9.41
C GLU A 116 -18.13 7.20 -7.92
N ASP A 117 -17.12 6.41 -7.63
CA ASP A 117 -16.62 6.25 -6.26
C ASP A 117 -16.04 7.55 -5.71
N ARG A 118 -15.47 8.40 -6.57
CA ARG A 118 -15.01 9.72 -6.17
C ARG A 118 -16.15 10.64 -5.78
N VAL A 119 -17.31 10.51 -6.42
CA VAL A 119 -18.51 11.26 -6.07
C VAL A 119 -19.05 10.82 -4.70
N LYS A 120 -19.07 9.51 -4.43
CA LYS A 120 -19.44 8.96 -3.11
C LYS A 120 -18.48 9.45 -2.01
N ALA A 121 -17.17 9.36 -2.27
CA ALA A 121 -16.15 9.82 -1.33
C ALA A 121 -16.25 11.32 -1.03
N LYS A 122 -16.65 12.15 -2.03
CA LYS A 122 -16.87 13.57 -1.82
C LYS A 122 -18.04 13.83 -0.87
N LYS A 123 -19.15 13.15 -1.06
CA LYS A 123 -20.31 13.24 -0.16
C LYS A 123 -19.97 12.79 1.27
N LEU A 124 -19.18 11.71 1.39
CA LEU A 124 -18.69 11.26 2.69
C LEU A 124 -17.81 12.34 3.35
N MET A 125 -16.86 12.91 2.61
CA MET A 125 -15.98 13.98 3.10
C MET A 125 -16.80 15.19 3.62
N GLU A 126 -17.83 15.60 2.89
CA GLU A 126 -18.70 16.73 3.27
C GLU A 126 -19.53 16.44 4.54
N SER A 127 -19.73 15.17 4.89
CA SER A 127 -20.46 14.75 6.11
C SER A 127 -19.58 14.61 7.35
N LEU A 128 -18.25 14.73 7.21
CA LEU A 128 -17.31 14.59 8.32
C LEU A 128 -17.11 15.93 9.03
N GLU A 129 -17.18 15.89 10.35
CA GLU A 129 -16.85 17.01 11.22
C GLU A 129 -15.35 17.01 11.50
N ILE A 130 -14.60 17.86 10.78
CA ILE A 130 -13.14 17.97 10.92
C ILE A 130 -12.84 19.21 11.75
N PRO A 131 -12.08 19.10 12.86
CA PRO A 131 -11.69 20.24 13.66
C PRO A 131 -10.94 21.31 12.86
N GLU A 132 -11.11 22.58 13.24
CA GLU A 132 -10.42 23.69 12.59
C GLU A 132 -8.90 23.51 12.65
N GLY A 133 -8.22 23.86 11.55
CA GLY A 133 -6.76 23.68 11.42
C GLY A 133 -6.31 22.28 11.07
N MET A 134 -7.21 21.29 11.00
CA MET A 134 -6.91 19.92 10.58
C MET A 134 -7.47 19.62 9.19
N SER A 135 -6.95 18.61 8.55
CA SER A 135 -7.53 18.04 7.34
C SER A 135 -7.38 16.52 7.31
N VAL A 136 -8.14 15.85 6.44
CA VAL A 136 -8.09 14.41 6.28
C VAL A 136 -7.94 14.03 4.81
N ILE A 137 -7.34 12.87 4.57
CA ILE A 137 -7.30 12.24 3.25
C ILE A 137 -8.10 10.94 3.35
N LEU A 138 -9.21 10.83 2.63
CA LEU A 138 -9.97 9.58 2.55
C LEU A 138 -9.19 8.51 1.79
N ARG A 139 -9.10 7.32 2.37
CA ARG A 139 -8.49 6.12 1.78
C ARG A 139 -9.53 5.36 0.97
N THR A 140 -9.08 4.45 0.10
CA THR A 140 -9.97 3.58 -0.68
C THR A 140 -10.88 2.71 0.19
N SER A 141 -10.39 2.28 1.35
CA SER A 141 -11.16 1.50 2.34
C SER A 141 -12.37 2.23 2.91
N SER A 142 -12.47 3.56 2.79
CA SER A 142 -13.62 4.33 3.27
C SER A 142 -14.87 4.17 2.40
N LEU A 143 -14.75 3.65 1.17
CA LEU A 143 -15.85 3.52 0.23
C LEU A 143 -16.88 2.46 0.64
N GLU A 144 -16.41 1.42 1.31
CA GLU A 144 -17.24 0.28 1.76
C GLU A 144 -17.57 0.37 3.26
N ALA A 145 -17.04 1.39 3.94
CA ALA A 145 -17.24 1.59 5.37
C ALA A 145 -18.56 2.29 5.68
N SER A 146 -19.15 1.99 6.85
CA SER A 146 -20.25 2.77 7.38
C SER A 146 -19.76 4.17 7.83
N ASN A 147 -20.67 5.15 7.81
CA ASN A 147 -20.37 6.50 8.28
C ASN A 147 -19.89 6.50 9.74
N GLU A 148 -20.47 5.63 10.57
CA GLU A 148 -20.09 5.45 11.97
C GLU A 148 -18.64 4.98 12.10
N SER A 149 -18.23 4.04 11.26
CA SER A 149 -16.85 3.53 11.26
C SER A 149 -15.84 4.61 10.86
N VAL A 150 -16.18 5.46 9.90
CA VAL A 150 -15.30 6.57 9.48
C VAL A 150 -15.23 7.67 10.54
N LYS A 151 -16.36 7.98 11.20
CA LYS A 151 -16.39 8.93 12.34
C LYS A 151 -15.56 8.41 13.51
N TRP A 152 -15.70 7.15 13.85
CA TRP A 152 -14.86 6.53 14.88
C TRP A 152 -13.37 6.64 14.57
N ASP A 153 -12.97 6.39 13.33
CA ASP A 153 -11.56 6.46 12.92
C ASP A 153 -11.00 7.89 13.08
N ILE A 154 -11.77 8.92 12.73
CA ILE A 154 -11.35 10.31 12.91
C ILE A 154 -11.23 10.69 14.39
N GLU A 155 -12.21 10.34 15.22
CA GLU A 155 -12.19 10.60 16.66
C GLU A 155 -11.00 9.93 17.33
N TYR A 156 -10.74 8.67 16.99
CA TYR A 156 -9.58 7.93 17.48
C TYR A 156 -8.24 8.59 17.10
N LEU A 157 -8.11 9.06 15.87
CA LEU A 157 -6.88 9.74 15.42
C LEU A 157 -6.69 11.10 16.07
N ILE A 158 -7.77 11.82 16.36
CA ILE A 158 -7.73 13.08 17.12
C ILE A 158 -7.22 12.80 18.55
N GLN A 159 -7.73 11.77 19.22
CA GLN A 159 -7.27 11.40 20.57
C GLN A 159 -5.78 11.01 20.56
N ILE A 160 -5.30 10.29 19.53
CA ILE A 160 -3.86 10.01 19.39
C ILE A 160 -3.08 11.30 19.26
N TYR A 161 -3.54 12.23 18.43
CA TYR A 161 -2.85 13.52 18.25
C TYR A 161 -2.78 14.34 19.54
N GLU A 162 -3.86 14.42 20.29
CA GLU A 162 -3.91 15.07 21.60
C GLU A 162 -2.91 14.45 22.58
N SER A 163 -2.89 13.11 22.66
CA SER A 163 -1.92 12.36 23.47
C SER A 163 -0.46 12.63 23.05
N VAL A 164 -0.19 12.78 21.74
CA VAL A 164 1.14 13.16 21.22
C VAL A 164 1.53 14.55 21.74
N LEU A 165 0.62 15.51 21.71
CA LEU A 165 0.88 16.86 22.20
C LEU A 165 1.13 16.87 23.72
N GLU A 166 0.28 16.22 24.50
CA GLU A 166 0.42 16.11 25.95
C GLU A 166 1.76 15.48 26.35
N THR A 167 2.10 14.35 25.72
CA THR A 167 3.36 13.64 25.96
C THR A 167 4.56 14.52 25.60
N SER A 168 4.45 15.32 24.56
CA SER A 168 5.53 16.21 24.11
C SER A 168 5.90 17.28 25.12
N ILE A 169 4.94 17.70 25.97
CA ILE A 169 5.16 18.71 27.01
C ILE A 169 5.82 18.10 28.25
N GLN A 170 5.52 16.85 28.56
CA GLN A 170 5.94 16.20 29.80
C GLN A 170 7.42 15.83 29.87
N LYS A 171 8.10 15.65 28.73
CA LYS A 171 9.47 15.16 28.66
C LYS A 171 10.36 16.04 27.80
N THR A 172 11.63 16.14 28.19
CA THR A 172 12.67 16.83 27.42
C THR A 172 13.17 15.97 26.25
N ALA A 173 13.52 16.62 25.13
CA ALA A 173 14.10 15.94 23.97
C ALA A 173 15.55 15.43 24.26
N PRO A 174 16.02 14.35 23.59
CA PRO A 174 15.29 13.61 22.55
C PRO A 174 14.56 12.38 23.09
N PHE A 175 13.34 12.09 22.61
CA PHE A 175 12.64 10.84 22.92
C PHE A 175 11.57 10.49 21.87
N LEU A 176 11.17 9.21 21.82
CA LEU A 176 10.07 8.70 21.02
C LEU A 176 8.74 9.07 21.72
N ILE A 177 7.89 9.88 21.06
CA ILE A 177 6.57 10.24 21.55
C ILE A 177 5.54 9.17 21.16
N TYR A 178 5.50 8.85 19.88
CA TYR A 178 4.52 7.93 19.31
C TYR A 178 5.21 6.92 18.38
N GLN A 179 4.96 5.67 18.62
CA GLN A 179 5.37 4.59 17.74
C GLN A 179 4.18 4.17 16.91
N GLU A 180 4.33 4.23 15.58
CA GLU A 180 3.29 3.72 14.72
C GLU A 180 2.98 2.26 15.04
N SER A 181 1.72 1.96 14.93
CA SER A 181 1.03 0.73 15.35
C SER A 181 1.83 -0.57 15.19
N SER A 182 1.55 -1.51 16.09
CA SER A 182 2.05 -2.89 16.02
C SER A 182 1.76 -3.55 14.66
N MET A 183 2.44 -4.65 14.36
CA MET A 183 2.18 -5.44 13.15
C MET A 183 0.71 -5.82 13.02
N MET A 184 0.04 -6.19 14.13
CA MET A 184 -1.37 -6.54 14.16
C MET A 184 -2.28 -5.37 13.81
N ALA A 185 -2.02 -4.20 14.36
CA ALA A 185 -2.77 -2.99 14.03
C ALA A 185 -2.66 -2.63 12.54
N ARG A 186 -1.47 -2.78 11.96
CA ARG A 186 -1.25 -2.58 10.52
C ARG A 186 -1.96 -3.62 9.68
N LEU A 187 -1.93 -4.89 10.08
CA LEU A 187 -2.63 -5.96 9.40
C LEU A 187 -4.13 -5.64 9.34
N ILE A 188 -4.72 -5.25 10.47
CA ILE A 188 -6.13 -4.87 10.52
C ILE A 188 -6.39 -3.64 9.65
N ARG A 189 -5.60 -2.59 9.81
CA ARG A 189 -5.78 -1.33 9.08
C ARG A 189 -5.67 -1.50 7.58
N ASP A 190 -4.70 -2.29 7.11
CA ASP A 190 -4.34 -2.31 5.70
C ASP A 190 -4.87 -3.55 4.95
N TYR A 191 -5.25 -4.62 5.65
CA TYR A 191 -5.65 -5.90 5.04
C TYR A 191 -7.02 -6.43 5.47
N CYS A 192 -7.52 -6.08 6.65
CA CYS A 192 -8.86 -6.49 7.05
C CYS A 192 -9.87 -5.44 6.57
N ASP A 193 -10.44 -5.65 5.41
CA ASP A 193 -11.56 -4.87 4.87
C ASP A 193 -12.89 -5.60 5.07
N GLU A 194 -13.98 -5.01 4.58
CA GLU A 194 -15.35 -5.55 4.71
C GLU A 194 -15.55 -6.88 3.97
N THR A 195 -14.60 -7.30 3.14
CA THR A 195 -14.63 -8.57 2.40
C THR A 195 -14.08 -9.75 3.20
N ILE A 196 -13.51 -9.49 4.39
CA ILE A 196 -12.96 -10.52 5.27
C ILE A 196 -14.02 -10.96 6.28
N ASP A 197 -14.53 -12.17 6.13
CA ASP A 197 -15.53 -12.74 7.03
C ASP A 197 -14.91 -13.41 8.26
N GLU A 198 -13.78 -14.10 8.09
CA GLU A 198 -13.14 -14.90 9.13
C GLU A 198 -11.62 -14.69 9.19
N VAL A 199 -11.08 -14.70 10.41
CA VAL A 199 -9.64 -14.64 10.68
C VAL A 199 -9.28 -15.77 11.63
N PHE A 200 -8.34 -16.63 11.22
CA PHE A 200 -7.81 -17.73 12.01
C PHE A 200 -6.37 -17.42 12.42
N ILE A 201 -6.05 -17.58 13.70
CA ILE A 201 -4.72 -17.32 14.27
C ILE A 201 -4.34 -18.49 15.19
N ASP A 202 -3.17 -19.07 14.97
CA ASP A 202 -2.67 -20.24 15.71
C ASP A 202 -1.79 -19.85 16.92
N ASP A 203 -1.16 -18.68 16.91
CA ASP A 203 -0.41 -18.19 18.08
C ASP A 203 -1.33 -17.42 19.03
N LYS A 204 -1.34 -17.82 20.30
CA LYS A 204 -2.21 -17.24 21.34
C LYS A 204 -1.92 -15.76 21.58
N LYS A 205 -0.66 -15.36 21.59
CA LYS A 205 -0.27 -13.96 21.80
C LYS A 205 -0.74 -13.09 20.64
N PHE A 206 -0.51 -13.53 19.42
CA PHE A 206 -0.98 -12.83 18.23
C PHE A 206 -2.51 -12.76 18.17
N PHE A 207 -3.21 -13.79 18.62
CA PHE A 207 -4.66 -13.76 18.72
C PHE A 207 -5.14 -12.68 19.70
N ASP A 208 -4.55 -12.61 20.89
CA ASP A 208 -4.92 -11.61 21.89
C ASP A 208 -4.59 -10.19 21.42
N ASP A 209 -3.42 -9.99 20.79
CA ASP A 209 -3.00 -8.72 20.15
C ASP A 209 -3.97 -8.31 19.03
N PHE A 210 -4.42 -9.27 18.20
CA PHE A 210 -5.40 -9.02 17.14
C PHE A 210 -6.74 -8.59 17.70
N ILE A 211 -7.25 -9.28 18.73
CA ILE A 211 -8.52 -8.91 19.38
C ILE A 211 -8.44 -7.51 19.99
N GLY A 212 -7.31 -7.16 20.63
CA GLY A 212 -7.07 -5.82 21.14
C GLY A 212 -7.10 -4.76 20.05
N ALA A 213 -6.34 -4.99 18.98
CA ALA A 213 -6.27 -4.07 17.83
C ALA A 213 -7.62 -3.97 17.07
N LYS A 214 -8.36 -5.09 16.92
CA LYS A 214 -9.70 -5.09 16.31
C LYS A 214 -10.67 -4.15 17.04
N LYS A 215 -10.66 -4.17 18.38
CA LYS A 215 -11.53 -3.27 19.17
C LYS A 215 -11.24 -1.80 18.94
N LEU A 216 -9.97 -1.45 18.61
CA LEU A 216 -9.56 -0.07 18.37
C LEU A 216 -9.85 0.39 16.94
N PHE A 217 -9.54 -0.45 15.96
CA PHE A 217 -9.62 -0.05 14.54
C PHE A 217 -10.92 -0.44 13.84
N MET A 218 -11.65 -1.43 14.37
CA MET A 218 -12.85 -2.00 13.74
C MET A 218 -13.92 -2.38 14.77
N PRO A 219 -14.33 -1.50 15.68
CA PRO A 219 -15.30 -1.86 16.73
C PRO A 219 -16.64 -2.30 16.16
N HIS A 220 -17.03 -1.78 15.00
CA HIS A 220 -18.32 -2.04 14.35
C HIS A 220 -18.27 -3.21 13.35
N HIS A 221 -17.08 -3.71 13.01
CA HIS A 221 -16.96 -4.80 12.04
C HIS A 221 -17.12 -6.17 12.67
N LYS A 222 -18.02 -6.99 12.10
CA LYS A 222 -18.40 -8.30 12.62
C LYS A 222 -17.51 -9.45 12.11
N VAL A 223 -16.22 -9.21 11.85
CA VAL A 223 -15.31 -10.28 11.45
C VAL A 223 -15.21 -11.33 12.54
N LYS A 224 -15.48 -12.59 12.20
CA LYS A 224 -15.29 -13.73 13.10
C LYS A 224 -13.81 -13.96 13.29
N THR A 225 -13.37 -14.05 14.54
CA THR A 225 -11.96 -14.33 14.87
C THR A 225 -11.88 -15.58 15.71
N GLU A 226 -11.07 -16.54 15.27
CA GLU A 226 -10.95 -17.84 15.93
C GLU A 226 -9.49 -18.14 16.23
N HIS A 227 -9.23 -18.58 17.47
CA HIS A 227 -7.94 -19.13 17.86
C HIS A 227 -7.85 -20.59 17.41
N HIS A 228 -6.95 -20.87 16.48
CA HIS A 228 -6.73 -22.22 15.98
C HIS A 228 -5.82 -22.99 16.93
N SER A 229 -6.40 -23.94 17.68
CA SER A 229 -5.69 -24.77 18.68
C SER A 229 -5.64 -26.24 18.30
N ASP A 230 -6.03 -26.60 17.07
CA ASP A 230 -6.02 -28.00 16.61
C ASP A 230 -4.57 -28.50 16.44
N LEU A 231 -4.40 -29.82 16.51
CA LEU A 231 -3.12 -30.48 16.23
C LEU A 231 -2.71 -30.39 14.75
N THR A 232 -3.68 -30.23 13.84
CA THR A 232 -3.40 -30.03 12.41
C THR A 232 -2.94 -28.61 12.17
N PRO A 233 -1.76 -28.37 11.56
CA PRO A 233 -1.30 -27.02 11.23
C PRO A 233 -2.33 -26.25 10.41
N ILE A 234 -2.50 -24.95 10.69
CA ILE A 234 -3.54 -24.10 10.09
C ILE A 234 -3.49 -24.10 8.56
N PHE A 235 -2.29 -24.04 7.97
CA PHE A 235 -2.12 -24.05 6.51
C PHE A 235 -2.49 -25.39 5.87
N SER A 236 -2.22 -26.52 6.59
CA SER A 236 -2.62 -27.86 6.13
C SER A 236 -4.13 -28.00 6.21
N LYS A 237 -4.78 -27.56 7.29
CA LYS A 237 -6.24 -27.59 7.47
C LYS A 237 -6.96 -26.84 6.33
N HIS A 238 -6.47 -25.68 5.95
CA HIS A 238 -7.03 -24.85 4.90
C HIS A 238 -6.45 -25.12 3.50
N LYS A 239 -5.61 -26.17 3.33
CA LYS A 239 -4.97 -26.55 2.07
C LYS A 239 -4.13 -25.44 1.42
N ILE A 240 -3.59 -24.54 2.23
CA ILE A 240 -2.81 -23.38 1.78
C ILE A 240 -1.40 -23.78 1.37
N GLU A 241 -0.78 -24.78 2.03
CA GLU A 241 0.59 -25.21 1.72
C GLU A 241 0.81 -25.57 0.25
N ARG A 242 -0.15 -26.29 -0.35
CA ARG A 242 -0.09 -26.62 -1.78
C ARG A 242 -0.17 -25.39 -2.68
N GLN A 243 -0.97 -24.40 -2.29
CA GLN A 243 -1.13 -23.15 -3.03
C GLN A 243 0.16 -22.30 -2.92
N VAL A 244 0.77 -22.22 -1.74
CA VAL A 244 2.06 -21.54 -1.55
C VAL A 244 3.14 -22.15 -2.43
N GLN A 245 3.20 -23.48 -2.54
CA GLN A 245 4.15 -24.17 -3.42
C GLN A 245 3.97 -23.78 -4.91
N THR A 246 2.74 -23.47 -5.36
CA THR A 246 2.51 -23.06 -6.75
C THR A 246 3.11 -21.70 -7.09
N VAL A 247 3.30 -20.83 -6.08
CA VAL A 247 3.91 -19.52 -6.28
C VAL A 247 5.36 -19.60 -6.80
N TYR A 248 6.03 -20.72 -6.57
CA TYR A 248 7.40 -20.94 -7.05
C TYR A 248 7.48 -21.71 -8.36
N LYS A 249 6.35 -22.18 -8.89
CA LYS A 249 6.31 -22.93 -10.15
C LYS A 249 6.33 -22.00 -11.34
N ARG A 250 7.09 -22.36 -12.38
CA ARG A 250 7.10 -21.68 -13.66
C ARG A 250 5.76 -21.85 -14.40
N ASN A 251 5.20 -23.07 -14.37
CA ASN A 251 3.97 -23.44 -15.06
C ASN A 251 2.81 -23.57 -14.07
N ILE A 252 1.67 -22.97 -14.39
CA ILE A 252 0.46 -22.98 -13.56
C ILE A 252 -0.70 -23.42 -14.44
N ASN A 253 -1.38 -24.48 -14.01
CA ASN A 253 -2.52 -25.02 -14.72
C ASN A 253 -3.77 -24.16 -14.48
N LEU A 254 -4.56 -23.98 -15.53
CA LEU A 254 -5.86 -23.31 -15.49
C LEU A 254 -6.99 -24.33 -15.29
N PRO A 255 -8.15 -23.92 -14.75
CA PRO A 255 -9.28 -24.80 -14.53
C PRO A 255 -9.80 -25.48 -15.81
N SER A 256 -9.76 -24.78 -16.94
CA SER A 256 -10.16 -25.33 -18.26
C SER A 256 -9.19 -26.35 -18.85
N GLY A 257 -8.03 -26.59 -18.21
CA GLY A 257 -6.98 -27.50 -18.67
C GLY A 257 -5.85 -26.81 -19.45
N GLY A 258 -5.94 -25.51 -19.74
CA GLY A 258 -4.83 -24.70 -20.23
C GLY A 258 -3.77 -24.45 -19.14
N ASN A 259 -2.73 -23.73 -19.47
CA ASN A 259 -1.71 -23.31 -18.50
C ASN A 259 -1.13 -21.95 -18.84
N ILE A 260 -0.55 -21.31 -17.83
CA ILE A 260 0.28 -20.13 -18.00
C ILE A 260 1.72 -20.46 -17.64
N VAL A 261 2.66 -19.85 -18.37
CA VAL A 261 4.10 -19.98 -18.16
C VAL A 261 4.66 -18.60 -17.79
N ILE A 262 5.28 -18.48 -16.63
CA ILE A 262 5.80 -17.19 -16.13
C ILE A 262 7.32 -17.25 -16.14
N ASP A 263 7.95 -16.40 -16.94
CA ASP A 263 9.39 -16.25 -17.06
C ASP A 263 9.84 -14.84 -16.68
N SER A 264 10.80 -14.75 -15.77
CA SER A 264 11.40 -13.49 -15.37
C SER A 264 12.76 -13.32 -16.03
N THR A 265 12.93 -12.19 -16.72
CA THR A 265 14.23 -11.73 -17.23
C THR A 265 14.76 -10.59 -16.35
N GLU A 266 15.93 -10.05 -16.67
CA GLU A 266 16.50 -8.91 -15.96
C GLU A 266 15.62 -7.64 -16.09
N ALA A 267 14.95 -7.45 -17.22
CA ALA A 267 14.24 -6.23 -17.56
C ALA A 267 12.70 -6.34 -17.52
N LEU A 268 12.15 -7.54 -17.71
CA LEU A 268 10.71 -7.76 -17.80
C LEU A 268 10.30 -9.16 -17.37
N VAL A 269 9.01 -9.34 -17.12
CA VAL A 269 8.39 -10.65 -16.94
C VAL A 269 7.54 -10.95 -18.16
N SER A 270 7.79 -12.09 -18.82
CA SER A 270 6.97 -12.60 -19.91
C SER A 270 6.06 -13.69 -19.41
N ILE A 271 4.82 -13.68 -19.90
CA ILE A 271 3.80 -14.66 -19.53
C ILE A 271 3.16 -15.18 -20.82
N ASP A 272 3.26 -16.48 -21.02
CA ASP A 272 2.69 -17.19 -22.17
C ASP A 272 1.42 -17.94 -21.74
N VAL A 273 0.36 -17.88 -22.54
CA VAL A 273 -0.92 -18.53 -22.27
C VAL A 273 -1.15 -19.67 -23.27
N ASN A 274 -1.23 -20.88 -22.76
CA ASN A 274 -1.44 -22.08 -23.56
C ASN A 274 -2.84 -22.66 -23.33
N SER A 275 -3.55 -22.99 -24.43
CA SER A 275 -4.85 -23.66 -24.35
C SER A 275 -4.69 -25.18 -24.12
N ALA A 276 -5.70 -25.81 -23.52
CA ALA A 276 -5.86 -27.24 -23.61
C ALA A 276 -6.10 -27.63 -25.07
N ARG A 277 -5.68 -28.83 -25.46
CA ARG A 277 -5.96 -29.37 -26.80
C ARG A 277 -7.46 -29.55 -26.99
N SER A 278 -8.11 -28.54 -27.56
CA SER A 278 -9.52 -28.58 -27.97
C SER A 278 -9.60 -28.81 -29.48
N THR A 279 -10.33 -29.85 -29.90
CA THR A 279 -10.29 -30.38 -31.28
C THR A 279 -11.60 -30.21 -32.05
N LYS A 280 -12.52 -29.27 -31.68
CA LYS A 280 -13.79 -29.12 -32.43
C LYS A 280 -14.05 -27.65 -32.82
N GLY A 281 -14.20 -27.46 -34.11
CA GLY A 281 -14.05 -26.23 -34.88
C GLY A 281 -15.00 -25.07 -34.66
N SER A 282 -16.17 -25.16 -34.08
CA SER A 282 -17.05 -23.99 -33.82
C SER A 282 -16.81 -23.31 -32.48
N ASP A 283 -16.04 -23.95 -31.62
CA ASP A 283 -15.76 -23.50 -30.24
C ASP A 283 -14.35 -22.89 -30.04
N ILE A 284 -13.57 -22.70 -31.13
CA ILE A 284 -12.16 -22.28 -30.99
C ILE A 284 -12.08 -20.87 -30.43
N GLU A 285 -12.88 -19.92 -30.95
CA GLU A 285 -12.89 -18.53 -30.49
C GLU A 285 -13.40 -18.40 -29.05
N ASP A 286 -14.50 -19.08 -28.72
CA ASP A 286 -15.07 -19.10 -27.37
C ASP A 286 -14.12 -19.77 -26.38
N THR A 287 -13.45 -20.85 -26.79
CA THR A 287 -12.44 -21.54 -25.99
C THR A 287 -11.24 -20.61 -25.73
N ALA A 288 -10.75 -19.93 -26.77
CA ALA A 288 -9.65 -18.96 -26.64
C ALA A 288 -10.02 -17.83 -25.70
N GLN A 289 -11.22 -17.24 -25.87
CA GLN A 289 -11.70 -16.17 -24.99
C GLN A 289 -11.82 -16.62 -23.53
N ASN A 290 -12.42 -17.79 -23.27
CA ASN A 290 -12.59 -18.32 -21.92
C ASN A 290 -11.25 -18.64 -21.26
N THR A 291 -10.34 -19.30 -21.99
CA THR A 291 -8.99 -19.59 -21.49
C THR A 291 -8.22 -18.31 -21.18
N ASN A 292 -8.31 -17.29 -22.06
CA ASN A 292 -7.67 -15.99 -21.83
C ASN A 292 -8.26 -15.26 -20.61
N ILE A 293 -9.56 -15.37 -20.35
CA ILE A 293 -10.18 -14.81 -19.16
C ILE A 293 -9.69 -15.52 -17.89
N GLU A 294 -9.66 -16.85 -17.88
CA GLU A 294 -9.10 -17.62 -16.78
C GLU A 294 -7.62 -17.27 -16.54
N ALA A 295 -6.83 -17.21 -17.61
CA ALA A 295 -5.44 -16.83 -17.59
C ALA A 295 -5.26 -15.42 -17.00
N ALA A 296 -6.07 -14.45 -17.43
CA ALA A 296 -6.01 -13.07 -16.93
C ALA A 296 -6.22 -13.00 -15.41
N ILE A 297 -7.20 -13.74 -14.89
CA ILE A 297 -7.48 -13.81 -13.45
C ILE A 297 -6.31 -14.42 -12.71
N GLU A 298 -5.81 -15.56 -13.20
CA GLU A 298 -4.69 -16.28 -12.57
C GLU A 298 -3.39 -15.47 -12.64
N ILE A 299 -3.10 -14.82 -13.77
CA ILE A 299 -1.93 -13.95 -13.94
C ILE A 299 -1.94 -12.84 -12.87
N LEU A 300 -3.03 -12.10 -12.74
CA LEU A 300 -3.14 -11.03 -11.76
C LEU A 300 -3.00 -11.55 -10.32
N THR A 301 -3.51 -12.75 -10.04
CA THR A 301 -3.33 -13.43 -8.76
C THR A 301 -1.86 -13.78 -8.53
N GLN A 302 -1.17 -14.33 -9.52
CA GLN A 302 0.24 -14.70 -9.42
C GLN A 302 1.17 -13.49 -9.33
N LEU A 303 0.87 -12.40 -10.04
CA LEU A 303 1.62 -11.14 -9.92
C LEU A 303 1.58 -10.61 -8.49
N ARG A 304 0.42 -10.65 -7.86
CA ARG A 304 0.22 -10.23 -6.47
C ARG A 304 0.90 -11.19 -5.48
N LEU A 305 0.73 -12.52 -5.64
CA LEU A 305 1.31 -13.52 -4.75
C LEU A 305 2.84 -13.53 -4.80
N ARG A 306 3.42 -13.27 -5.97
CA ARG A 306 4.88 -13.25 -6.20
C ARG A 306 5.50 -11.87 -6.00
N ASP A 307 4.69 -10.85 -5.69
CA ASP A 307 5.12 -9.44 -5.59
C ASP A 307 5.90 -8.97 -6.84
N ILE A 308 5.39 -9.36 -8.02
CA ILE A 308 5.99 -9.01 -9.31
C ILE A 308 5.62 -7.59 -9.67
N GLY A 309 6.66 -6.78 -9.96
CA GLY A 309 6.51 -5.40 -10.44
C GLY A 309 7.37 -5.14 -11.67
N GLY A 310 7.18 -3.99 -12.30
CA GLY A 310 7.89 -3.57 -13.50
C GLY A 310 7.11 -3.83 -14.78
N LEU A 311 7.81 -4.10 -15.89
CA LEU A 311 7.21 -4.36 -17.19
C LEU A 311 6.79 -5.84 -17.28
N ILE A 312 5.52 -6.06 -17.60
CA ILE A 312 4.95 -7.39 -17.77
C ILE A 312 4.38 -7.47 -19.17
N VAL A 313 4.78 -8.50 -19.91
CA VAL A 313 4.29 -8.79 -21.26
C VAL A 313 3.52 -10.10 -21.20
N ILE A 314 2.27 -10.08 -21.65
CA ILE A 314 1.39 -11.25 -21.67
C ILE A 314 1.09 -11.60 -23.11
N ASP A 315 1.40 -12.83 -23.50
CA ASP A 315 1.05 -13.41 -24.80
C ASP A 315 -0.21 -14.23 -24.63
N PHE A 316 -1.34 -13.64 -25.00
CA PHE A 316 -2.65 -14.29 -24.96
C PHE A 316 -2.88 -15.15 -26.19
N ILE A 317 -3.70 -16.18 -26.08
CA ILE A 317 -4.15 -16.98 -27.22
C ILE A 317 -4.82 -16.06 -28.24
N ASP A 318 -4.46 -16.21 -29.52
CA ASP A 318 -5.02 -15.41 -30.61
C ASP A 318 -6.54 -15.47 -30.66
N MET A 319 -7.17 -14.30 -30.81
CA MET A 319 -8.62 -14.13 -30.97
C MET A 319 -8.90 -13.29 -32.21
N MET A 320 -9.75 -13.78 -33.09
CA MET A 320 -10.14 -13.10 -34.32
C MET A 320 -11.15 -11.97 -34.05
N SER A 321 -12.03 -12.15 -33.06
CA SER A 321 -13.07 -11.20 -32.73
C SER A 321 -12.55 -10.03 -31.87
N ILE A 322 -12.72 -8.83 -32.36
CA ILE A 322 -12.44 -7.59 -31.61
C ILE A 322 -13.28 -7.55 -30.30
N ASN A 323 -14.49 -8.10 -30.32
CA ASN A 323 -15.35 -8.15 -29.15
C ASN A 323 -14.78 -9.09 -28.08
N SER A 324 -14.26 -10.25 -28.46
CA SER A 324 -13.56 -11.18 -27.56
C SER A 324 -12.34 -10.53 -26.93
N GLN A 325 -11.51 -9.86 -27.72
CA GLN A 325 -10.35 -9.11 -27.23
C GLN A 325 -10.74 -8.02 -26.23
N LYS A 326 -11.75 -7.22 -26.54
CA LYS A 326 -12.27 -6.18 -25.61
C LYS A 326 -12.82 -6.79 -24.34
N ASN A 327 -13.47 -7.95 -24.40
CA ASN A 327 -14.03 -8.64 -23.24
C ASN A 327 -12.91 -9.11 -22.28
N VAL A 328 -11.86 -9.72 -22.82
CA VAL A 328 -10.69 -10.13 -22.04
C VAL A 328 -10.04 -8.89 -21.38
N MET A 329 -9.78 -7.83 -22.14
CA MET A 329 -9.17 -6.61 -21.60
C MET A 329 -10.04 -5.94 -20.52
N ARG A 330 -11.36 -5.95 -20.67
CA ARG A 330 -12.28 -5.48 -19.64
C ARG A 330 -12.16 -6.30 -18.35
N LYS A 331 -12.06 -7.62 -18.47
CA LYS A 331 -11.86 -8.51 -17.32
C LYS A 331 -10.51 -8.29 -16.65
N VAL A 332 -9.44 -8.15 -17.42
CA VAL A 332 -8.12 -7.77 -16.87
C VAL A 332 -8.22 -6.47 -16.07
N ALA A 333 -8.84 -5.44 -16.63
CA ALA A 333 -8.98 -4.14 -15.94
C ALA A 333 -9.85 -4.22 -14.68
N GLU A 334 -10.90 -5.05 -14.69
CA GLU A 334 -11.77 -5.29 -13.54
C GLU A 334 -11.00 -5.95 -12.38
N TYR A 335 -10.27 -7.02 -12.67
CA TYR A 335 -9.50 -7.74 -11.63
C TYR A 335 -8.27 -6.95 -11.15
N ALA A 336 -7.65 -6.17 -12.02
CA ALA A 336 -6.52 -5.31 -11.63
C ALA A 336 -6.90 -4.26 -10.59
N LYS A 337 -8.16 -3.80 -10.55
CA LYS A 337 -8.64 -2.87 -9.52
C LYS A 337 -8.58 -3.45 -8.10
N LYS A 338 -8.59 -4.78 -7.97
CA LYS A 338 -8.47 -5.47 -6.67
C LYS A 338 -7.04 -5.47 -6.13
N ASP A 339 -6.05 -5.11 -6.96
CA ASP A 339 -4.65 -5.03 -6.54
C ASP A 339 -4.36 -3.67 -5.88
N LYS A 340 -3.56 -3.70 -4.81
CA LYS A 340 -3.06 -2.48 -4.16
C LYS A 340 -2.00 -1.77 -5.00
N ALA A 341 -1.32 -2.47 -5.91
CA ALA A 341 -0.38 -1.90 -6.86
C ALA A 341 -1.11 -1.06 -7.92
N LYS A 342 -0.48 0.03 -8.37
CA LYS A 342 -0.98 0.81 -9.50
C LYS A 342 -0.58 0.11 -10.80
N ILE A 343 -1.54 -0.56 -11.44
CA ILE A 343 -1.34 -1.24 -12.72
C ILE A 343 -1.76 -0.30 -13.86
N GLN A 344 -0.90 -0.15 -14.86
CA GLN A 344 -1.18 0.60 -16.08
C GLN A 344 -1.15 -0.36 -17.27
N PHE A 345 -2.17 -0.28 -18.12
CA PHE A 345 -2.24 -1.10 -19.33
C PHE A 345 -1.79 -0.27 -20.53
N ALA A 346 -0.82 -0.81 -21.30
CA ALA A 346 -0.54 -0.32 -22.64
C ALA A 346 -1.54 -0.90 -23.63
N ARG A 347 -1.74 -0.22 -24.76
CA ARG A 347 -2.52 -0.78 -25.87
C ARG A 347 -1.86 -2.06 -26.35
N THR A 348 -2.67 -3.08 -26.63
CA THR A 348 -2.25 -4.35 -27.25
C THR A 348 -1.51 -4.03 -28.54
N VAL A 349 -0.25 -4.42 -28.63
CA VAL A 349 0.49 -4.42 -29.89
C VAL A 349 0.15 -5.74 -30.56
N SER A 350 -0.61 -5.71 -31.65
CA SER A 350 -0.74 -6.86 -32.51
C SER A 350 0.63 -7.12 -33.15
N TYR A 351 1.24 -8.25 -32.85
CA TYR A 351 2.46 -8.69 -33.54
C TYR A 351 2.10 -9.07 -34.98
N THR A 352 2.00 -8.10 -35.86
CA THR A 352 2.14 -8.34 -37.29
C THR A 352 3.62 -8.22 -37.62
N HIS A 353 4.29 -9.39 -37.75
CA HIS A 353 5.57 -9.60 -38.42
C HIS A 353 6.79 -8.84 -37.88
N LEU A 354 7.42 -9.38 -36.87
CA LEU A 354 8.88 -9.37 -36.75
C LEU A 354 9.41 -10.58 -37.55
N THR A 355 9.41 -10.49 -38.86
CA THR A 355 10.29 -11.34 -39.67
C THR A 355 11.70 -10.80 -39.49
N LEU A 356 12.54 -11.51 -38.73
CA LEU A 356 13.97 -11.34 -38.83
C LEU A 356 14.35 -11.54 -40.31
N PRO A 357 15.09 -10.61 -40.95
CA PRO A 357 15.62 -10.88 -42.27
C PRO A 357 16.55 -12.10 -42.15
N THR A 358 16.13 -13.22 -42.75
CA THR A 358 17.04 -14.34 -42.98
C THR A 358 18.17 -13.79 -43.84
N SER A 359 19.38 -13.73 -43.27
CA SER A 359 20.59 -13.50 -44.05
C SER A 359 20.66 -14.59 -45.10
N GLY A 360 20.28 -14.26 -46.33
CA GLY A 360 20.51 -15.10 -47.49
C GLY A 360 22.01 -15.24 -47.68
N GLY A 361 22.52 -16.40 -47.34
CA GLY A 361 23.85 -16.82 -47.79
C GLY A 361 23.82 -16.94 -49.31
N GLY A 362 24.38 -15.97 -49.98
CA GLY A 362 24.77 -16.06 -51.37
C GLY A 362 26.12 -16.76 -51.47
N GLY A 363 26.19 -17.73 -52.34
CA GLY A 363 27.34 -18.55 -52.63
C GLY A 363 28.56 -17.81 -53.23
#